data_6978933e6d6e4bfc5b855050b39fa17e
#
_entry.id   6978933e6d6e4bfc5b855050b39fa17e
#
_cell.length_a   1.000
_cell.length_b   1.000
_cell.length_c   1.000
_cell.angle_alpha   90.00
_cell.angle_beta   90.00
_cell.angle_gamma   90.00
#
_symmetry.space_group_name_H-M   'P 1'
#
loop_
_entity.id
_entity.type
_entity.pdbx_description
1 polymer ?
#
loop_
_entity_poly.entity_id
_entity_poly.type
_entity_poly.pdbx_seq_one_letter_code
_entity_poly.pdbx_strand_id
1 'polypeptide(L)'
;MLNIFNSFMRHGLKQMLPCVLCGIDAQHKHTLCKDCWNSLPWLKEPVLRQEMQVFSACHYAYPLDRIIQQFKYQQHLHYQTALAGLLRELKLPKIQAIVPMPISLEKLTERGYNQSLLLAKGLSAHLNVPIWQPIQRLQQHSQKGLSRLERLQDIQQQFVMNEQLRVRYRKVLIVDDVVTTGSSIHALTQCLEQLNCRQISAVCLAAAQ
;
A
#
# COMPACT_ATOMS: atom_id res chain seq x y z
N MET A 1 -27.57 12.97 18.74
CA MET A 1 -27.79 14.11 17.82
C MET A 1 -26.50 14.79 17.35
N LEU A 2 -25.41 14.86 18.14
CA LEU A 2 -24.13 15.48 17.72
C LEU A 2 -23.41 14.78 16.55
N ASN A 3 -23.53 13.45 16.40
CA ASN A 3 -22.83 12.70 15.36
C ASN A 3 -23.38 12.90 13.95
N ILE A 4 -24.67 13.21 13.81
CA ILE A 4 -25.32 13.42 12.49
C ILE A 4 -24.96 14.81 11.94
N PHE A 5 -24.89 15.82 12.82
CA PHE A 5 -24.51 17.19 12.44
C PHE A 5 -23.05 17.27 11.96
N ASN A 6 -22.13 16.54 12.63
CA ASN A 6 -20.73 16.47 12.20
C ASN A 6 -20.54 15.75 10.86
N SER A 7 -21.39 14.77 10.54
CA SER A 7 -21.35 14.08 9.25
C SER A 7 -21.84 14.98 8.12
N PHE A 8 -22.91 15.75 8.32
CA PHE A 8 -23.47 16.67 7.32
C PHE A 8 -22.53 17.85 7.02
N MET A 9 -21.92 18.46 8.05
CA MET A 9 -20.93 19.53 7.86
C MET A 9 -19.68 19.05 7.14
N ARG A 10 -19.19 17.84 7.43
CA ARG A 10 -18.04 17.25 6.72
C ARG A 10 -18.34 16.91 5.26
N HIS A 11 -19.57 16.55 4.90
CA HIS A 11 -19.98 16.34 3.50
C HIS A 11 -20.10 17.65 2.73
N GLY A 12 -20.72 18.67 3.32
CA GLY A 12 -20.88 19.99 2.68
C GLY A 12 -19.56 20.71 2.43
N LEU A 13 -18.62 20.67 3.39
CA LEU A 13 -17.28 21.26 3.23
C LEU A 13 -16.43 20.55 2.17
N LYS A 14 -16.56 19.23 2.00
CA LYS A 14 -15.81 18.49 0.97
C LYS A 14 -16.23 18.86 -0.45
N GLN A 15 -17.52 19.19 -0.67
CA GLN A 15 -18.03 19.63 -1.96
C GLN A 15 -17.55 21.04 -2.36
N MET A 16 -16.93 21.79 -1.45
CA MET A 16 -16.33 23.11 -1.73
C MET A 16 -14.83 23.06 -2.02
N LEU A 17 -14.17 21.90 -1.76
CA LEU A 17 -12.74 21.76 -2.01
C LEU A 17 -12.50 21.24 -3.43
N PRO A 18 -11.49 21.78 -4.14
CA PRO A 18 -11.15 21.29 -5.47
C PRO A 18 -10.57 19.88 -5.41
N CYS A 19 -10.76 19.12 -6.49
CA CYS A 19 -10.18 17.81 -6.71
C CYS A 19 -8.65 17.88 -6.59
N VAL A 20 -8.06 16.99 -5.81
CA VAL A 20 -6.59 16.98 -5.60
C VAL A 20 -5.80 16.57 -6.86
N LEU A 21 -6.47 16.02 -7.88
CA LEU A 21 -5.82 15.60 -9.14
C LEU A 21 -5.93 16.67 -10.24
N CYS A 22 -7.14 17.13 -10.56
CA CYS A 22 -7.32 18.13 -11.63
C CYS A 22 -7.34 19.59 -11.12
N GLY A 23 -7.62 19.81 -9.84
CA GLY A 23 -7.71 21.15 -9.25
C GLY A 23 -8.94 21.96 -9.70
N ILE A 24 -9.84 21.40 -10.51
CA ILE A 24 -10.94 22.12 -11.16
C ILE A 24 -12.27 21.81 -10.46
N ASP A 25 -12.71 20.56 -10.54
CA ASP A 25 -14.01 20.15 -10.04
C ASP A 25 -14.02 19.90 -8.54
N ALA A 26 -15.20 19.97 -7.94
CA ALA A 26 -15.41 19.68 -6.53
C ALA A 26 -15.10 18.21 -6.21
N GLN A 27 -14.57 17.97 -4.99
CA GLN A 27 -14.31 16.62 -4.50
C GLN A 27 -15.62 15.82 -4.39
N HIS A 28 -15.59 14.60 -4.92
CA HIS A 28 -16.68 13.65 -4.84
C HIS A 28 -16.33 12.46 -3.93
N LYS A 29 -15.26 11.72 -4.23
CA LYS A 29 -14.87 10.50 -3.52
C LYS A 29 -13.37 10.50 -3.23
N HIS A 30 -13.00 10.28 -1.97
CA HIS A 30 -11.60 10.20 -1.54
C HIS A 30 -10.73 11.36 -2.04
N THR A 31 -11.26 12.59 -2.00
CA THR A 31 -10.60 13.82 -2.47
C THR A 31 -10.46 13.98 -3.99
N LEU A 32 -10.99 13.05 -4.78
CA LEU A 32 -11.08 13.15 -6.23
C LEU A 32 -12.49 13.58 -6.69
N CYS A 33 -12.60 14.30 -7.79
CA CYS A 33 -13.88 14.52 -8.47
C CYS A 33 -14.35 13.25 -9.18
N LYS A 34 -15.59 13.24 -9.66
CA LYS A 34 -16.18 12.08 -10.33
C LYS A 34 -15.42 11.67 -11.58
N ASP A 35 -15.00 12.63 -12.40
CA ASP A 35 -14.33 12.37 -13.67
C ASP A 35 -12.92 11.83 -13.46
N CYS A 36 -12.15 12.44 -12.55
CA CYS A 36 -10.84 11.92 -12.17
C CYS A 36 -10.91 10.52 -11.57
N TRP A 37 -11.93 10.25 -10.75
CA TRP A 37 -12.15 8.92 -10.19
C TRP A 37 -12.46 7.88 -11.27
N ASN A 38 -13.32 8.20 -12.22
CA ASN A 38 -13.72 7.32 -13.31
C ASN A 38 -12.60 7.10 -14.35
N SER A 39 -11.71 8.06 -14.51
CA SER A 39 -10.57 7.98 -15.45
C SER A 39 -9.40 7.15 -14.94
N LEU A 40 -9.43 6.68 -13.67
CA LEU A 40 -8.38 5.82 -13.15
C LEU A 40 -8.35 4.48 -13.90
N PRO A 41 -7.17 3.89 -14.12
CA PRO A 41 -7.01 2.63 -14.85
C PRO A 41 -7.36 1.42 -13.97
N TRP A 42 -8.62 1.31 -13.56
CA TRP A 42 -9.12 0.29 -12.64
C TRP A 42 -8.84 -1.13 -13.12
N LEU A 43 -8.41 -1.98 -12.19
CA LEU A 43 -8.23 -3.40 -12.40
C LEU A 43 -9.42 -4.17 -11.82
N LYS A 44 -9.97 -5.12 -12.59
CA LYS A 44 -11.17 -5.87 -12.19
C LYS A 44 -10.85 -7.12 -11.38
N GLU A 45 -9.70 -7.74 -11.64
CA GLU A 45 -9.30 -9.04 -11.12
C GLU A 45 -7.96 -8.93 -10.40
N PRO A 46 -7.71 -9.74 -9.35
CA PRO A 46 -6.38 -9.86 -8.75
C PRO A 46 -5.35 -10.32 -9.78
N VAL A 47 -4.12 -9.88 -9.63
CA VAL A 47 -3.00 -10.34 -10.47
C VAL A 47 -2.26 -11.49 -9.78
N LEU A 48 -1.82 -12.47 -10.57
CA LEU A 48 -0.96 -13.55 -10.07
C LEU A 48 0.50 -13.10 -10.17
N ARG A 49 1.23 -13.13 -9.05
CA ARG A 49 2.67 -12.84 -8.97
C ARG A 49 3.34 -13.84 -8.03
N GLN A 50 4.40 -14.53 -8.48
CA GLN A 50 5.10 -15.53 -7.67
C GLN A 50 4.11 -16.52 -6.99
N GLU A 51 3.17 -17.05 -7.78
CA GLU A 51 2.12 -17.99 -7.32
C GLU A 51 1.14 -17.42 -6.28
N MET A 52 1.25 -16.13 -5.93
CA MET A 52 0.36 -15.46 -5.01
C MET A 52 -0.60 -14.53 -5.73
N GLN A 53 -1.87 -14.54 -5.31
CA GLN A 53 -2.84 -13.53 -5.73
C GLN A 53 -2.60 -12.22 -5.00
N VAL A 54 -2.37 -11.15 -5.77
CA VAL A 54 -2.22 -9.78 -5.26
C VAL A 54 -3.43 -8.96 -5.69
N PHE A 55 -4.17 -8.44 -4.73
CA PHE A 55 -5.26 -7.51 -4.99
C PHE A 55 -4.67 -6.17 -5.41
N SER A 56 -4.93 -5.75 -6.63
CA SER A 56 -4.48 -4.44 -7.13
C SER A 56 -5.67 -3.58 -7.49
N ALA A 57 -5.65 -2.30 -7.08
CA ALA A 57 -6.73 -1.38 -7.40
C ALA A 57 -6.74 -1.01 -8.89
N CYS A 58 -5.56 -0.82 -9.48
CA CYS A 58 -5.40 -0.31 -10.83
C CYS A 58 -4.24 -0.99 -11.58
N HIS A 59 -4.21 -0.79 -12.89
CA HIS A 59 -2.99 -0.94 -13.68
C HIS A 59 -2.01 0.19 -13.36
N TYR A 60 -0.70 -0.07 -13.45
CA TYR A 60 0.33 0.96 -13.35
C TYR A 60 0.42 1.75 -14.65
N ALA A 61 -0.53 2.66 -14.83
CA ALA A 61 -0.71 3.46 -16.04
C ALA A 61 -1.18 4.88 -15.65
N TYR A 62 -1.12 5.78 -16.62
CA TYR A 62 -1.59 7.16 -16.46
C TYR A 62 -3.08 7.21 -16.09
N PRO A 63 -3.50 8.08 -15.17
CA PRO A 63 -2.72 9.08 -14.43
C PRO A 63 -2.08 8.54 -13.13
N LEU A 64 -2.40 7.32 -12.71
CA LEU A 64 -2.02 6.79 -11.40
C LEU A 64 -0.51 6.61 -11.24
N ASP A 65 0.20 6.23 -12.29
CA ASP A 65 1.66 6.11 -12.30
C ASP A 65 2.35 7.41 -11.87
N ARG A 66 1.87 8.55 -12.39
CA ARG A 66 2.35 9.89 -12.03
C ARG A 66 2.06 10.26 -10.59
N ILE A 67 0.84 9.98 -10.14
CA ILE A 67 0.43 10.23 -8.74
C ILE A 67 1.31 9.43 -7.78
N ILE A 68 1.55 8.14 -8.08
CA ILE A 68 2.40 7.29 -7.25
C ILE A 68 3.86 7.79 -7.24
N GLN A 69 4.40 8.21 -8.38
CA GLN A 69 5.74 8.78 -8.45
C GLN A 69 5.88 10.06 -7.63
N GLN A 70 4.91 10.98 -7.75
CA GLN A 70 4.88 12.22 -6.97
C GLN A 70 4.75 11.93 -5.47
N PHE A 71 3.89 10.98 -5.10
CA PHE A 71 3.74 10.52 -3.72
C PHE A 71 5.02 9.87 -3.19
N LYS A 72 5.80 9.13 -4.00
CA LYS A 72 7.04 8.45 -3.60
C LYS A 72 8.26 9.38 -3.49
N TYR A 73 8.40 10.30 -4.44
CA TYR A 73 9.66 11.01 -4.67
C TYR A 73 9.57 12.53 -4.51
N GLN A 74 8.36 13.11 -4.56
CA GLN A 74 8.14 14.55 -4.46
C GLN A 74 7.38 14.94 -3.19
N GLN A 75 7.17 14.00 -2.27
CA GLN A 75 6.51 14.21 -0.98
C GLN A 75 5.09 14.83 -1.11
N HIS A 76 4.37 14.55 -2.20
CA HIS A 76 3.01 15.01 -2.40
C HIS A 76 2.02 14.20 -1.54
N LEU A 77 2.12 14.39 -0.21
CA LEU A 77 1.34 13.64 0.80
C LEU A 77 -0.16 13.93 0.73
N HIS A 78 -0.59 15.01 0.06
CA HIS A 78 -2.00 15.31 -0.18
C HIS A 78 -2.73 14.22 -0.98
N TYR A 79 -2.02 13.39 -1.74
CA TYR A 79 -2.59 12.23 -2.41
C TYR A 79 -2.89 11.05 -1.48
N GLN A 80 -2.41 11.04 -0.23
CA GLN A 80 -2.58 9.92 0.69
C GLN A 80 -4.04 9.47 0.82
N THR A 81 -4.97 10.42 0.95
CA THR A 81 -6.41 10.11 1.11
C THR A 81 -6.99 9.48 -0.15
N ALA A 82 -6.64 10.00 -1.33
CA ALA A 82 -7.05 9.42 -2.61
C ALA A 82 -6.49 8.00 -2.77
N LEU A 83 -5.19 7.82 -2.59
CA LEU A 83 -4.51 6.53 -2.76
C LEU A 83 -5.01 5.47 -1.75
N ALA A 84 -5.14 5.81 -0.47
CA ALA A 84 -5.74 4.89 0.51
C ALA A 84 -7.20 4.59 0.17
N GLY A 85 -7.92 5.55 -0.43
CA GLY A 85 -9.28 5.39 -0.93
C GLY A 85 -9.40 4.32 -2.01
N LEU A 86 -8.43 4.21 -2.92
CA LEU A 86 -8.42 3.16 -3.95
C LEU A 86 -8.40 1.76 -3.32
N LEU A 87 -7.58 1.56 -2.29
CA LEU A 87 -7.50 0.27 -1.60
C LEU A 87 -8.80 -0.11 -0.86
N ARG A 88 -9.58 0.88 -0.42
CA ARG A 88 -10.87 0.66 0.26
C ARG A 88 -11.97 0.14 -0.66
N GLU A 89 -11.82 0.32 -1.98
CA GLU A 89 -12.77 -0.19 -2.97
C GLU A 89 -12.62 -1.68 -3.25
N LEU A 90 -11.50 -2.27 -2.84
CA LEU A 90 -11.21 -3.67 -3.07
C LEU A 90 -11.96 -4.57 -2.08
N LYS A 91 -12.50 -5.67 -2.57
CA LYS A 91 -13.08 -6.72 -1.74
C LYS A 91 -11.97 -7.58 -1.14
N LEU A 92 -11.51 -7.17 0.02
CA LEU A 92 -10.41 -7.85 0.73
C LEU A 92 -10.93 -8.99 1.61
N PRO A 93 -10.14 -10.05 1.85
CA PRO A 93 -10.49 -11.12 2.76
C PRO A 93 -10.51 -10.63 4.22
N LYS A 94 -11.14 -11.41 5.12
CA LYS A 94 -11.10 -11.14 6.55
C LYS A 94 -9.68 -11.33 7.09
N ILE A 95 -9.14 -10.30 7.70
CA ILE A 95 -7.77 -10.24 8.24
C ILE A 95 -7.76 -9.85 9.72
N GLN A 96 -6.66 -10.09 10.40
CA GLN A 96 -6.43 -9.72 11.80
C GLN A 96 -5.49 -8.54 11.95
N ALA A 97 -4.57 -8.34 11.00
CA ALA A 97 -3.62 -7.23 11.01
C ALA A 97 -3.17 -6.87 9.59
N ILE A 98 -2.68 -5.65 9.44
CA ILE A 98 -2.08 -5.14 8.21
C ILE A 98 -0.57 -5.05 8.41
N VAL A 99 0.18 -5.57 7.43
CA VAL A 99 1.63 -5.53 7.38
C VAL A 99 2.07 -4.60 6.24
N PRO A 100 2.49 -3.37 6.52
CA PRO A 100 3.05 -2.52 5.48
C PRO A 100 4.38 -3.08 4.99
N MET A 101 4.63 -3.02 3.68
CA MET A 101 5.92 -3.40 3.11
C MET A 101 7.05 -2.62 3.80
N PRO A 102 8.04 -3.30 4.39
CA PRO A 102 9.15 -2.63 5.04
C PRO A 102 10.01 -1.85 4.03
N ILE A 103 10.46 -0.69 4.42
CA ILE A 103 11.40 0.14 3.67
C ILE A 103 12.79 0.09 4.30
N SER A 104 13.85 0.13 3.50
CA SER A 104 15.21 0.24 4.03
C SER A 104 15.46 1.60 4.69
N LEU A 105 16.38 1.65 5.65
CA LEU A 105 16.74 2.88 6.35
C LEU A 105 17.21 3.96 5.37
N GLU A 106 18.01 3.59 4.36
CA GLU A 106 18.48 4.48 3.30
C GLU A 106 17.31 5.18 2.58
N LYS A 107 16.35 4.40 2.08
CA LYS A 107 15.16 4.93 1.40
C LYS A 107 14.25 5.72 2.36
N LEU A 108 14.21 5.34 3.63
CA LEU A 108 13.45 6.08 4.64
C LEU A 108 14.09 7.45 4.89
N THR A 109 15.42 7.53 4.95
CA THR A 109 16.17 8.79 5.10
C THR A 109 15.99 9.68 3.87
N GLU A 110 16.06 9.10 2.67
CA GLU A 110 15.86 9.82 1.40
C GLU A 110 14.44 10.41 1.27
N ARG A 111 13.42 9.62 1.61
CA ARG A 111 12.00 9.97 1.38
C ARG A 111 11.33 10.65 2.57
N GLY A 112 11.85 10.45 3.78
CA GLY A 112 11.28 10.94 5.03
C GLY A 112 10.11 10.09 5.57
N TYR A 113 9.59 9.11 4.80
CA TYR A 113 8.45 8.27 5.21
C TYR A 113 8.41 6.95 4.44
N ASN A 114 7.63 5.99 4.99
CA ASN A 114 7.28 4.74 4.33
C ASN A 114 5.89 4.88 3.69
N GLN A 115 5.81 4.84 2.35
CA GLN A 115 4.56 4.96 1.60
C GLN A 115 3.56 3.87 1.97
N SER A 116 4.03 2.61 2.03
CA SER A 116 3.18 1.46 2.35
C SER A 116 2.61 1.58 3.76
N LEU A 117 3.34 2.18 4.72
CA LEU A 117 2.83 2.47 6.06
C LEU A 117 1.75 3.56 6.03
N LEU A 118 1.91 4.61 5.22
CA LEU A 118 0.88 5.65 5.09
C LEU A 118 -0.41 5.09 4.49
N LEU A 119 -0.31 4.24 3.47
CA LEU A 119 -1.46 3.53 2.88
C LEU A 119 -2.11 2.59 3.90
N ALA A 120 -1.28 1.81 4.63
CA ALA A 120 -1.72 0.91 5.67
C ALA A 120 -2.49 1.63 6.79
N LYS A 121 -2.07 2.83 7.22
CA LYS A 121 -2.80 3.65 8.20
C LYS A 121 -4.22 3.98 7.71
N GLY A 122 -4.36 4.39 6.44
CA GLY A 122 -5.66 4.67 5.84
C GLY A 122 -6.57 3.45 5.77
N LEU A 123 -6.01 2.29 5.42
CA LEU A 123 -6.75 1.03 5.32
C LEU A 123 -7.09 0.44 6.71
N SER A 124 -6.16 0.52 7.66
CA SER A 124 -6.34 0.11 9.06
C SER A 124 -7.53 0.83 9.72
N ALA A 125 -7.62 2.13 9.55
CA ALA A 125 -8.74 2.92 10.05
C ALA A 125 -10.09 2.52 9.41
N HIS A 126 -10.08 2.09 8.14
CA HIS A 126 -11.28 1.65 7.44
C HIS A 126 -11.73 0.25 7.86
N LEU A 127 -10.79 -0.69 7.97
CA LEU A 127 -11.07 -2.10 8.32
C LEU A 127 -11.15 -2.34 9.83
N ASN A 128 -10.78 -1.36 10.65
CA ASN A 128 -10.68 -1.45 12.10
C ASN A 128 -9.78 -2.61 12.56
N VAL A 129 -8.60 -2.75 11.95
CA VAL A 129 -7.59 -3.75 12.29
C VAL A 129 -6.24 -3.09 12.55
N PRO A 130 -5.40 -3.63 13.45
CA PRO A 130 -4.11 -3.03 13.80
C PRO A 130 -3.10 -3.12 12.65
N ILE A 131 -2.14 -2.20 12.67
CA ILE A 131 -0.91 -2.29 11.87
C ILE A 131 0.11 -3.09 12.66
N TRP A 132 0.72 -4.08 12.00
CA TRP A 132 1.73 -4.94 12.57
C TRP A 132 3.00 -4.88 11.73
N GLN A 133 4.13 -4.54 12.35
CA GLN A 133 5.42 -4.38 11.68
C GLN A 133 6.44 -5.35 12.30
N PRO A 134 6.30 -6.67 12.05
CA PRO A 134 7.16 -7.69 12.66
C PRO A 134 8.51 -7.81 11.99
N ILE A 135 8.69 -7.17 10.85
CA ILE A 135 9.83 -7.36 9.96
C ILE A 135 10.38 -5.99 9.59
N GLN A 136 11.69 -5.87 9.64
CA GLN A 136 12.46 -4.71 9.19
C GLN A 136 13.23 -5.08 7.93
N ARG A 137 13.46 -4.11 7.06
CA ARG A 137 14.28 -4.28 5.86
C ARG A 137 15.67 -3.75 6.15
N LEU A 138 16.69 -4.62 5.97
CA LEU A 138 18.08 -4.22 6.04
C LEU A 138 18.47 -3.35 4.84
N GLN A 139 19.63 -2.71 4.89
CA GLN A 139 20.18 -1.94 3.78
C GLN A 139 20.37 -2.83 2.55
N GLN A 140 19.99 -2.35 1.39
CA GLN A 140 20.38 -2.97 0.12
C GLN A 140 21.84 -2.64 -0.15
N HIS A 141 22.73 -3.63 -0.08
CA HIS A 141 24.01 -3.49 -0.74
C HIS A 141 23.77 -3.32 -2.25
N SER A 142 24.52 -2.41 -2.88
CA SER A 142 24.35 -2.11 -4.30
C SER A 142 24.55 -3.38 -5.14
N GLN A 143 23.48 -3.82 -5.82
CA GLN A 143 23.41 -5.08 -6.57
C GLN A 143 24.10 -5.00 -7.95
N LYS A 144 25.10 -4.13 -8.12
CA LYS A 144 25.88 -4.08 -9.37
C LYS A 144 26.71 -5.36 -9.50
N GLY A 145 26.30 -6.25 -10.41
CA GLY A 145 27.05 -7.45 -10.78
C GLY A 145 26.47 -8.80 -10.34
N LEU A 146 25.39 -8.85 -9.59
CA LEU A 146 24.80 -10.12 -9.14
C LEU A 146 23.97 -10.81 -10.23
N SER A 147 24.10 -12.13 -10.32
CA SER A 147 23.27 -13.01 -11.16
C SER A 147 21.81 -13.03 -10.68
N ARG A 148 20.90 -13.58 -11.51
CA ARG A 148 19.48 -13.69 -11.17
C ARG A 148 19.23 -14.53 -9.90
N LEU A 149 20.00 -15.59 -9.69
CA LEU A 149 19.91 -16.47 -8.52
C LEU A 149 20.40 -15.78 -7.25
N GLU A 150 21.52 -15.07 -7.33
CA GLU A 150 22.07 -14.28 -6.22
C GLU A 150 21.13 -13.16 -5.81
N ARG A 151 20.43 -12.50 -6.77
CA ARG A 151 19.39 -11.50 -6.45
C ARG A 151 18.20 -12.09 -5.71
N LEU A 152 17.79 -13.32 -6.01
CA LEU A 152 16.69 -13.99 -5.29
C LEU A 152 17.08 -14.36 -3.86
N GLN A 153 18.32 -14.83 -3.64
CA GLN A 153 18.85 -15.13 -2.31
C GLN A 153 19.07 -13.84 -1.50
N ASP A 154 19.57 -12.79 -2.14
CA ASP A 154 19.79 -11.48 -1.52
C ASP A 154 18.48 -10.81 -1.08
N ILE A 155 17.37 -11.02 -1.81
CA ILE A 155 16.03 -10.52 -1.42
C ILE A 155 15.55 -11.17 -0.12
N GLN A 156 15.83 -12.44 0.12
CA GLN A 156 15.46 -13.13 1.37
C GLN A 156 16.28 -12.62 2.56
N GLN A 157 17.55 -12.30 2.35
CA GLN A 157 18.43 -11.76 3.40
C GLN A 157 18.15 -10.29 3.74
N GLN A 158 17.32 -9.60 2.95
CA GLN A 158 16.97 -8.20 3.19
C GLN A 158 15.97 -7.98 4.34
N PHE A 159 15.34 -9.03 4.85
CA PHE A 159 14.33 -8.93 5.90
C PHE A 159 14.82 -9.57 7.20
N VAL A 160 14.69 -8.82 8.30
CA VAL A 160 15.01 -9.29 9.65
C VAL A 160 13.77 -9.20 10.52
N MET A 161 13.53 -10.27 11.26
CA MET A 161 12.43 -10.35 12.21
C MET A 161 12.71 -9.51 13.45
N ASN A 162 11.71 -8.78 13.91
CA ASN A 162 11.77 -8.09 15.19
C ASN A 162 11.36 -9.06 16.31
N GLU A 163 12.34 -9.65 16.98
CA GLU A 163 12.15 -10.65 18.04
C GLU A 163 11.45 -10.10 19.28
N GLN A 164 11.39 -8.79 19.46
CA GLN A 164 10.77 -8.16 20.64
C GLN A 164 9.23 -8.13 20.57
N LEU A 165 8.64 -8.47 19.41
CA LEU A 165 7.19 -8.44 19.24
C LEU A 165 6.53 -9.68 19.85
N ARG A 166 5.76 -9.47 20.92
CA ARG A 166 5.00 -10.53 21.62
C ARG A 166 3.72 -10.96 20.90
N VAL A 167 3.12 -10.06 20.11
CA VAL A 167 1.85 -10.29 19.43
C VAL A 167 2.09 -10.91 18.07
N ARG A 168 1.35 -11.99 17.77
CA ARG A 168 1.40 -12.69 16.48
C ARG A 168 0.00 -12.82 15.89
N TYR A 169 -0.11 -12.67 14.58
CA TYR A 169 -1.37 -12.79 13.84
C TYR A 169 -1.27 -13.93 12.83
N ARG A 170 -2.39 -14.64 12.61
CA ARG A 170 -2.46 -15.74 11.66
C ARG A 170 -2.98 -15.35 10.30
N LYS A 171 -3.77 -14.27 10.22
CA LYS A 171 -4.39 -13.76 9.00
C LYS A 171 -3.95 -12.32 8.79
N VAL A 172 -3.08 -12.09 7.83
CA VAL A 172 -2.47 -10.78 7.60
C VAL A 172 -2.62 -10.32 6.16
N LEU A 173 -2.63 -9.00 5.98
CA LEU A 173 -2.65 -8.35 4.67
C LEU A 173 -1.38 -7.52 4.50
N ILE A 174 -0.55 -7.90 3.56
CA ILE A 174 0.59 -7.09 3.12
C ILE A 174 0.05 -5.91 2.31
N VAL A 175 0.52 -4.70 2.60
CA VAL A 175 0.20 -3.50 1.82
C VAL A 175 1.47 -2.97 1.18
N ASP A 176 1.43 -2.81 -0.14
CA ASP A 176 2.49 -2.17 -0.91
C ASP A 176 1.89 -1.12 -1.87
N ASP A 177 2.73 -0.32 -2.51
CA ASP A 177 2.25 0.69 -3.46
C ASP A 177 2.17 0.13 -4.89
N VAL A 178 3.19 -0.56 -5.39
CA VAL A 178 3.22 -1.11 -6.74
C VAL A 178 3.80 -2.52 -6.72
N VAL A 179 3.09 -3.45 -7.35
CA VAL A 179 3.62 -4.78 -7.63
C VAL A 179 4.13 -4.86 -9.08
N THR A 180 5.36 -5.33 -9.23
CA THR A 180 5.98 -5.66 -10.53
C THR A 180 6.10 -7.18 -10.65
N THR A 181 7.23 -7.74 -10.30
CA THR A 181 7.48 -9.21 -10.27
C THR A 181 6.86 -9.91 -9.07
N GLY A 182 6.52 -9.17 -8.01
CA GLY A 182 6.03 -9.73 -6.74
C GLY A 182 7.15 -10.24 -5.80
N SER A 183 8.42 -10.16 -6.19
CA SER A 183 9.53 -10.73 -5.40
C SER A 183 9.60 -10.20 -3.97
N SER A 184 9.36 -8.90 -3.74
CA SER A 184 9.36 -8.32 -2.39
C SER A 184 8.20 -8.85 -1.54
N ILE A 185 7.01 -9.00 -2.14
CA ILE A 185 5.83 -9.55 -1.47
C ILE A 185 6.09 -11.02 -1.13
N HIS A 186 6.64 -11.80 -2.06
CA HIS A 186 6.98 -13.20 -1.85
C HIS A 186 7.99 -13.38 -0.71
N ALA A 187 9.08 -12.63 -0.71
CA ALA A 187 10.09 -12.69 0.35
C ALA A 187 9.51 -12.31 1.73
N LEU A 188 8.67 -11.26 1.80
CA LEU A 188 7.98 -10.88 3.02
C LEU A 188 7.01 -11.99 3.48
N THR A 189 6.32 -12.64 2.55
CA THR A 189 5.43 -13.77 2.84
C THR A 189 6.18 -14.91 3.51
N GLN A 190 7.32 -15.31 2.99
CA GLN A 190 8.15 -16.36 3.59
C GLN A 190 8.58 -16.03 5.03
N CYS A 191 8.96 -14.78 5.30
CA CYS A 191 9.27 -14.33 6.66
C CYS A 191 8.03 -14.37 7.58
N LEU A 192 6.86 -14.00 7.08
CA LEU A 192 5.61 -14.05 7.85
C LEU A 192 5.16 -15.49 8.14
N GLU A 193 5.39 -16.44 7.24
CA GLU A 193 5.16 -17.88 7.46
C GLU A 193 6.02 -18.42 8.61
N GLN A 194 7.28 -18.00 8.70
CA GLN A 194 8.15 -18.33 9.83
C GLN A 194 7.63 -17.78 11.17
N LEU A 195 6.84 -16.69 11.13
CA LEU A 195 6.14 -16.16 12.28
C LEU A 195 4.76 -16.83 12.55
N ASN A 196 4.49 -17.97 11.88
CA ASN A 196 3.24 -18.74 11.95
C ASN A 196 2.00 -18.01 11.40
N CYS A 197 2.16 -17.07 10.46
CA CYS A 197 1.05 -16.59 9.65
C CYS A 197 0.60 -17.72 8.72
N ARG A 198 -0.74 -17.97 8.65
CA ARG A 198 -1.32 -19.07 7.85
C ARG A 198 -2.11 -18.59 6.65
N GLN A 199 -2.64 -17.39 6.73
CA GLN A 199 -3.37 -16.75 5.63
C GLN A 199 -2.73 -15.39 5.39
N ILE A 200 -1.98 -15.30 4.31
CA ILE A 200 -1.27 -14.10 3.91
C ILE A 200 -1.87 -13.66 2.56
N SER A 201 -2.36 -12.46 2.53
CA SER A 201 -2.85 -11.81 1.29
C SER A 201 -2.05 -10.56 1.05
N ALA A 202 -2.02 -10.09 -0.18
CA ALA A 202 -1.32 -8.84 -0.51
C ALA A 202 -2.24 -7.89 -1.29
N VAL A 203 -2.09 -6.60 -1.04
CA VAL A 203 -2.79 -5.54 -1.74
C VAL A 203 -1.84 -4.43 -2.15
N CYS A 204 -2.05 -3.85 -3.33
CA CYS A 204 -1.28 -2.71 -3.83
C CYS A 204 -2.17 -1.71 -4.58
N LEU A 205 -1.66 -0.50 -4.77
CA LEU A 205 -2.35 0.53 -5.56
C LEU A 205 -2.37 0.15 -7.04
N ALA A 206 -1.24 -0.34 -7.55
CA ALA A 206 -1.13 -0.65 -8.96
C ALA A 206 -0.28 -1.88 -9.25
N ALA A 207 -0.65 -2.62 -10.30
CA ALA A 207 0.14 -3.70 -10.86
C ALA A 207 0.78 -3.24 -12.18
N ALA A 208 2.11 -3.38 -12.28
CA ALA A 208 2.81 -3.25 -13.55
C ALA A 208 2.58 -4.50 -14.41
N GLN A 209 2.56 -4.30 -15.73
CA GLN A 209 2.47 -5.38 -16.71
C GLN A 209 3.78 -6.16 -16.79
#